data_5f6178d5b95d180b3ba2a1645e7bd939
#
_entry.id   5f6178d5b95d180b3ba2a1645e7bd939
#
_cell.length_a   1.000
_cell.length_b   1.000
_cell.length_c   1.000
_cell.angle_alpha   90.00
_cell.angle_beta   90.00
_cell.angle_gamma   90.00
#
_symmetry.space_group_name_H-M   'P 1'
#
loop_
_entity.id
_entity.type
_entity.pdbx_description
1 polymer ?
#
loop_
_entity_poly.entity_id
_entity_poly.type
_entity_poly.pdbx_seq_one_letter_code
_entity_poly.pdbx_strand_id
1 'polypeptide(L)'
;MSQEEGRIKYHYGFYAAMKVEYDLMHADVEYEQEIQLGEEPIRLDFLIIKKKPQVVLTDPIGEYFEAVNLFEYKSPEDGLSIDDFYKAIAYAFIYKGYGRHVDELPIKEMTLTLVRHSYPRELMKALEKYGFAVEKQYPGVYHVESIAGLKIQLIVSSRLQQGEYEGLHLLAKGCTKDDVLNYAQKAVTTEDGNVKTNVETVVGICLDINKDLGTQLKEDETMNDVISYIIKRNLDKARQEGISETEKRFATDMLRNGEPLDKILRYSRLAEDTIRSLAKSLGVAVV
;
A
#
# COMPACT_ATOMS: atom_id res chain seq x y z
N MET A 1 -1.88 -2.09 -23.12
CA MET A 1 -3.12 -2.00 -22.31
C MET A 1 -2.78 -2.59 -20.96
N SER A 2 -2.76 -1.75 -19.96
CA SER A 2 -2.28 -2.09 -18.64
C SER A 2 -3.23 -3.05 -17.93
N GLN A 3 -2.68 -4.12 -17.38
CA GLN A 3 -3.35 -5.06 -16.47
C GLN A 3 -3.69 -4.41 -15.11
N GLU A 4 -3.76 -3.07 -15.04
CA GLU A 4 -3.92 -2.33 -13.78
C GLU A 4 -5.38 -2.08 -13.36
N GLU A 5 -6.34 -2.22 -14.29
CA GLU A 5 -7.76 -2.04 -13.96
C GLU A 5 -8.32 -3.34 -13.39
N GLY A 6 -8.52 -3.37 -12.09
CA GLY A 6 -9.04 -4.50 -11.31
C GLY A 6 -8.06 -5.12 -10.30
N ARG A 7 -6.81 -4.64 -10.26
CA ARG A 7 -5.82 -5.09 -9.28
C ARG A 7 -6.07 -4.41 -7.93
N ILE A 8 -6.13 -5.19 -6.86
CA ILE A 8 -6.23 -4.65 -5.51
C ILE A 8 -5.06 -3.71 -5.26
N LYS A 9 -5.35 -2.49 -4.84
CA LYS A 9 -4.33 -1.45 -4.65
C LYS A 9 -3.64 -1.60 -3.28
N TYR A 10 -2.97 -2.71 -3.07
CA TYR A 10 -2.29 -3.05 -1.81
C TYR A 10 -1.32 -1.96 -1.32
N HIS A 11 -0.59 -1.30 -2.25
CA HIS A 11 0.36 -0.24 -1.89
C HIS A 11 -0.34 0.95 -1.21
N TYR A 12 -1.50 1.39 -1.71
CA TYR A 12 -2.28 2.45 -1.06
C TYR A 12 -2.76 2.06 0.33
N GLY A 13 -3.17 0.79 0.51
CA GLY A 13 -3.53 0.25 1.81
C GLY A 13 -2.36 0.22 2.77
N PHE A 14 -1.20 -0.22 2.30
CA PHE A 14 0.03 -0.21 3.08
C PHE A 14 0.41 1.22 3.51
N TYR A 15 0.41 2.19 2.59
CA TYR A 15 0.70 3.59 2.91
C TYR A 15 -0.27 4.14 3.94
N ALA A 16 -1.57 3.87 3.78
CA ALA A 16 -2.59 4.30 4.73
C ALA A 16 -2.40 3.64 6.10
N ALA A 17 -2.09 2.35 6.16
CA ALA A 17 -1.85 1.63 7.41
C ALA A 17 -0.67 2.22 8.18
N MET A 18 0.46 2.46 7.51
CA MET A 18 1.65 3.05 8.13
C MET A 18 1.38 4.47 8.64
N LYS A 19 0.64 5.28 7.87
CA LYS A 19 0.26 6.63 8.30
C LYS A 19 -0.61 6.61 9.55
N VAL A 20 -1.60 5.71 9.63
CA VAL A 20 -2.45 5.57 10.83
C VAL A 20 -1.59 5.31 12.07
N GLU A 21 -0.61 4.42 11.99
CA GLU A 21 0.24 4.09 13.14
C GLU A 21 1.00 5.33 13.65
N TYR A 22 1.70 6.04 12.78
CA TYR A 22 2.52 7.18 13.21
C TYR A 22 1.72 8.47 13.47
N ASP A 23 0.60 8.70 12.76
CA ASP A 23 -0.29 9.84 13.02
C ASP A 23 -0.98 9.69 14.39
N LEU A 24 -1.39 8.46 14.77
CA LEU A 24 -1.94 8.20 16.11
C LEU A 24 -0.92 8.35 17.24
N MET A 25 0.35 8.11 16.97
CA MET A 25 1.45 8.38 17.92
C MET A 25 1.79 9.88 18.00
N HIS A 26 1.11 10.73 17.21
CA HIS A 26 1.46 12.14 17.05
C HIS A 26 2.93 12.37 16.70
N ALA A 27 3.52 11.43 15.94
CA ALA A 27 4.91 11.51 15.51
C ALA A 27 5.07 12.64 14.49
N ASP A 28 6.04 13.53 14.71
CA ASP A 28 6.37 14.62 13.78
C ASP A 28 7.21 14.07 12.62
N VAL A 29 6.53 13.39 11.69
CA VAL A 29 7.10 12.76 10.50
C VAL A 29 6.45 13.29 9.23
N GLU A 30 7.17 13.26 8.12
CA GLU A 30 6.69 13.60 6.79
C GLU A 30 6.66 12.33 5.92
N TYR A 31 5.68 12.26 5.00
CA TYR A 31 5.49 11.11 4.10
C TYR A 31 5.69 11.53 2.65
N GLU A 32 6.43 10.74 1.90
CA GLU A 32 6.53 10.84 0.45
C GLU A 32 6.17 9.49 -0.19
N GLN A 33 5.53 9.53 -1.35
CA GLN A 33 5.05 8.34 -2.08
C GLN A 33 5.38 8.50 -3.57
N GLU A 34 5.61 7.37 -4.25
CA GLU A 34 5.74 7.30 -5.72
C GLU A 34 6.72 8.34 -6.30
N ILE A 35 7.94 8.38 -5.78
CA ILE A 35 8.94 9.36 -6.23
C ILE A 35 9.48 8.96 -7.59
N GLN A 36 9.41 9.89 -8.56
CA GLN A 36 10.04 9.74 -9.85
C GLN A 36 11.50 10.20 -9.76
N LEU A 37 12.42 9.29 -10.05
CA LEU A 37 13.86 9.59 -10.10
C LEU A 37 14.32 9.74 -11.56
N GLY A 38 14.63 10.99 -11.96
CA GLY A 38 15.19 11.34 -13.27
C GLY A 38 14.16 11.61 -14.38
N GLU A 39 14.68 11.94 -15.58
CA GLU A 39 13.87 12.25 -16.77
C GLU A 39 13.25 10.99 -17.40
N GLU A 40 13.89 9.82 -17.25
CA GLU A 40 13.28 8.53 -17.57
C GLU A 40 12.66 7.92 -16.29
N PRO A 41 11.43 7.34 -16.35
CA PRO A 41 10.69 6.99 -15.15
C PRO A 41 11.23 5.73 -14.47
N ILE A 42 12.30 5.87 -13.69
CA ILE A 42 12.54 4.93 -12.59
C ILE A 42 11.56 5.32 -11.49
N ARG A 43 10.39 4.72 -11.48
CA ARG A 43 9.44 4.89 -10.38
C ARG A 43 9.87 4.02 -9.23
N LEU A 44 10.03 4.62 -8.08
CA LEU A 44 10.20 3.93 -6.82
C LEU A 44 8.84 3.83 -6.13
N ASP A 45 8.32 2.63 -6.04
CA ASP A 45 7.08 2.34 -5.31
C ASP A 45 7.37 2.30 -3.79
N PHE A 46 8.13 3.29 -3.30
CA PHE A 46 8.48 3.41 -1.89
C PHE A 46 7.53 4.35 -1.15
N LEU A 47 7.16 3.96 0.07
CA LEU A 47 6.78 4.92 1.09
C LEU A 47 8.07 5.46 1.72
N ILE A 48 8.18 6.77 1.85
CA ILE A 48 9.29 7.42 2.57
C ILE A 48 8.73 8.12 3.79
N ILE A 49 9.30 7.80 4.95
CA ILE A 49 8.98 8.46 6.21
C ILE A 49 10.21 9.26 6.63
N LYS A 50 10.07 10.58 6.71
CA LYS A 50 11.13 11.49 7.18
C LYS A 50 10.88 11.83 8.63
N LYS A 51 11.83 11.51 9.49
CA LYS A 51 11.77 11.69 10.94
C LYS A 51 12.67 12.86 11.33
N LYS A 52 12.13 13.84 12.08
CA LYS A 52 12.95 14.92 12.65
C LYS A 52 13.90 14.37 13.73
N PRO A 53 15.09 14.94 13.92
CA PRO A 53 16.09 14.42 14.86
C PRO A 53 15.61 14.28 16.31
N GLN A 54 14.71 15.17 16.76
CA GLN A 54 14.17 15.16 18.12
C GLN A 54 13.08 14.10 18.35
N VAL A 55 12.55 13.49 17.29
CA VAL A 55 11.51 12.48 17.40
C VAL A 55 12.14 11.15 17.79
N VAL A 56 11.67 10.58 18.89
CA VAL A 56 12.04 9.24 19.36
C VAL A 56 10.82 8.35 19.20
N LEU A 57 10.94 7.33 18.36
CA LEU A 57 9.94 6.28 18.22
C LEU A 57 10.35 5.09 19.07
N THR A 58 9.42 4.51 19.80
CA THR A 58 9.67 3.40 20.74
C THR A 58 8.99 2.10 20.34
N ASP A 59 8.27 2.14 19.22
CA ASP A 59 7.64 0.96 18.65
C ASP A 59 8.69 0.07 17.94
N PRO A 60 8.44 -1.23 17.82
CA PRO A 60 9.42 -2.20 17.29
C PRO A 60 9.98 -1.93 15.90
N ILE A 61 9.23 -1.21 15.05
CA ILE A 61 9.66 -0.85 13.69
C ILE A 61 10.36 0.51 13.72
N GLY A 62 9.74 1.50 14.38
CA GLY A 62 10.17 2.89 14.38
C GLY A 62 11.44 3.16 15.19
N GLU A 63 11.74 2.35 16.21
CA GLU A 63 12.99 2.51 16.99
C GLU A 63 14.26 2.36 16.13
N TYR A 64 14.16 1.66 14.99
CA TYR A 64 15.25 1.48 14.04
C TYR A 64 15.41 2.62 13.05
N PHE A 65 14.46 3.57 13.02
CA PHE A 65 14.43 4.66 12.05
C PHE A 65 15.56 5.67 12.25
N GLU A 66 16.10 6.08 11.13
CA GLU A 66 16.97 7.26 11.02
C GLU A 66 16.20 8.48 10.47
N ALA A 67 16.90 9.49 9.96
CA ALA A 67 16.27 10.67 9.41
C ALA A 67 15.36 10.37 8.20
N VAL A 68 15.76 9.42 7.35
CA VAL A 68 15.01 9.03 6.13
C VAL A 68 14.82 7.51 6.09
N ASN A 69 13.58 7.09 6.02
CA ASN A 69 13.18 5.70 6.14
C ASN A 69 12.39 5.27 4.90
N LEU A 70 12.97 4.39 4.11
CA LEU A 70 12.44 3.88 2.84
C LEU A 70 11.72 2.55 3.09
N PHE A 71 10.50 2.40 2.56
CA PHE A 71 9.71 1.19 2.72
C PHE A 71 9.37 0.57 1.36
N GLU A 72 9.84 -0.63 1.11
CA GLU A 72 9.39 -1.50 0.01
C GLU A 72 8.37 -2.48 0.54
N TYR A 73 7.14 -2.41 0.06
CA TYR A 73 6.06 -3.31 0.43
C TYR A 73 5.80 -4.35 -0.68
N LYS A 74 5.76 -5.60 -0.29
CA LYS A 74 5.33 -6.71 -1.15
C LYS A 74 3.97 -7.22 -0.73
N SER A 75 3.02 -7.20 -1.65
CA SER A 75 1.67 -7.70 -1.39
C SER A 75 1.71 -9.19 -0.95
N PRO A 76 0.66 -9.70 -0.30
CA PRO A 76 0.61 -11.12 0.09
C PRO A 76 0.74 -12.08 -1.10
N GLU A 77 0.39 -11.64 -2.31
CA GLU A 77 0.46 -12.42 -3.55
C GLU A 77 1.85 -12.38 -4.20
N ASP A 78 2.68 -11.39 -3.85
CA ASP A 78 4.02 -11.23 -4.40
C ASP A 78 5.06 -12.01 -3.59
N GLY A 79 6.09 -12.51 -4.27
CA GLY A 79 7.30 -13.04 -3.63
C GLY A 79 8.17 -11.91 -3.09
N LEU A 80 9.10 -12.26 -2.19
CA LEU A 80 10.24 -11.42 -1.83
C LEU A 80 11.50 -12.26 -2.00
N SER A 81 12.17 -12.07 -3.13
CA SER A 81 13.36 -12.79 -3.52
C SER A 81 14.64 -12.06 -3.13
N ILE A 82 15.80 -12.72 -3.34
CA ILE A 82 17.10 -12.06 -3.19
C ILE A 82 17.30 -10.95 -4.24
N ASP A 83 16.71 -11.09 -5.41
CA ASP A 83 16.77 -10.05 -6.46
C ASP A 83 15.95 -8.84 -6.09
N ASP A 84 14.77 -9.03 -5.46
CA ASP A 84 13.98 -7.93 -4.89
C ASP A 84 14.74 -7.20 -3.78
N PHE A 85 15.46 -7.95 -2.94
CA PHE A 85 16.31 -7.39 -1.89
C PHE A 85 17.41 -6.49 -2.46
N TYR A 86 18.17 -6.97 -3.45
CA TYR A 86 19.20 -6.17 -4.10
C TYR A 86 18.62 -4.99 -4.88
N LYS A 87 17.46 -5.18 -5.52
CA LYS A 87 16.77 -4.10 -6.22
C LYS A 87 16.37 -2.97 -5.27
N ALA A 88 15.80 -3.30 -4.12
CA ALA A 88 15.44 -2.31 -3.09
C ALA A 88 16.67 -1.54 -2.57
N ILE A 89 17.79 -2.23 -2.34
CA ILE A 89 19.06 -1.61 -1.94
C ILE A 89 19.58 -0.67 -3.04
N ALA A 90 19.56 -1.11 -4.30
CA ALA A 90 19.97 -0.27 -5.43
C ALA A 90 19.13 1.02 -5.49
N TYR A 91 17.84 0.93 -5.29
CA TYR A 91 16.95 2.07 -5.24
C TYR A 91 17.23 3.00 -4.05
N ALA A 92 17.54 2.45 -2.88
CA ALA A 92 17.92 3.27 -1.73
C ALA A 92 19.22 4.06 -2.01
N PHE A 93 20.21 3.47 -2.67
CA PHE A 93 21.43 4.16 -3.08
C PHE A 93 21.19 5.19 -4.20
N ILE A 94 20.31 4.91 -5.14
CA ILE A 94 19.88 5.88 -6.15
C ILE A 94 19.23 7.07 -5.43
N TYR A 95 18.28 6.84 -4.51
CA TYR A 95 17.64 7.90 -3.73
C TYR A 95 18.66 8.76 -2.98
N LYS A 96 19.63 8.14 -2.29
CA LYS A 96 20.74 8.86 -1.64
C LYS A 96 21.50 9.77 -2.62
N GLY A 97 21.75 9.30 -3.83
CA GLY A 97 22.53 10.02 -4.85
C GLY A 97 21.80 11.22 -5.49
N TYR A 98 20.50 11.37 -5.24
CA TYR A 98 19.69 12.46 -5.84
C TYR A 98 19.77 13.81 -5.09
N GLY A 99 20.54 13.91 -4.02
CA GLY A 99 20.79 15.16 -3.32
C GLY A 99 21.42 16.23 -4.26
N ARG A 100 21.12 17.51 -3.99
CA ARG A 100 21.68 18.64 -4.76
C ARG A 100 23.14 18.93 -4.42
N HIS A 101 23.56 18.49 -3.25
CA HIS A 101 24.92 18.68 -2.74
C HIS A 101 25.56 17.33 -2.44
N VAL A 102 26.89 17.30 -2.49
CA VAL A 102 27.66 16.09 -2.17
C VAL A 102 27.38 15.69 -0.71
N ASP A 103 26.94 14.43 -0.53
CA ASP A 103 26.59 13.81 0.76
C ASP A 103 25.56 14.59 1.60
N GLU A 104 24.61 15.23 0.93
CA GLU A 104 23.50 15.98 1.54
C GLU A 104 22.70 15.09 2.49
N LEU A 105 22.53 13.82 2.13
CA LEU A 105 21.93 12.77 2.96
C LEU A 105 22.96 11.68 3.25
N PRO A 106 23.64 11.70 4.42
CA PRO A 106 24.57 10.65 4.82
C PRO A 106 23.90 9.29 4.89
N ILE A 107 24.53 8.26 4.34
CA ILE A 107 23.93 6.91 4.25
C ILE A 107 23.54 6.34 5.63
N LYS A 108 24.27 6.69 6.70
CA LYS A 108 23.98 6.29 8.08
C LYS A 108 22.67 6.90 8.63
N GLU A 109 22.15 7.93 7.96
CA GLU A 109 20.88 8.59 8.31
C GLU A 109 19.70 8.02 7.52
N MET A 110 19.92 6.88 6.84
CA MET A 110 18.91 6.17 6.08
C MET A 110 18.66 4.77 6.62
N THR A 111 17.39 4.34 6.55
CA THR A 111 17.01 2.94 6.71
C THR A 111 16.25 2.45 5.48
N LEU A 112 16.38 1.16 5.20
CA LEU A 112 15.55 0.45 4.22
C LEU A 112 14.75 -0.62 4.96
N THR A 113 13.44 -0.55 4.85
CA THR A 113 12.50 -1.50 5.45
C THR A 113 11.79 -2.28 4.35
N LEU A 114 11.97 -3.59 4.34
CA LEU A 114 11.25 -4.51 3.46
C LEU A 114 10.07 -5.09 4.22
N VAL A 115 8.86 -4.93 3.72
CA VAL A 115 7.64 -5.40 4.38
C VAL A 115 6.95 -6.46 3.54
N ARG A 116 6.63 -7.60 4.13
CA ARG A 116 5.87 -8.68 3.54
C ARG A 116 4.96 -9.35 4.56
N HIS A 117 3.80 -9.84 4.12
CA HIS A 117 2.89 -10.55 5.02
C HIS A 117 3.47 -11.88 5.49
N SER A 118 3.85 -12.78 4.57
CA SER A 118 4.35 -14.10 4.91
C SER A 118 5.87 -14.14 5.09
N TYR A 119 6.37 -15.05 5.93
CA TYR A 119 7.81 -15.23 6.13
C TYR A 119 8.54 -15.63 4.84
N PRO A 120 9.52 -14.84 4.37
CA PRO A 120 10.18 -15.03 3.08
C PRO A 120 11.30 -16.07 3.17
N ARG A 121 10.95 -17.35 3.26
CA ARG A 121 11.89 -18.47 3.49
C ARG A 121 13.07 -18.50 2.52
N GLU A 122 12.80 -18.25 1.24
CA GLU A 122 13.85 -18.32 0.21
C GLU A 122 14.80 -17.13 0.29
N LEU A 123 14.29 -15.93 0.59
CA LEU A 123 15.16 -14.78 0.89
C LEU A 123 16.06 -15.05 2.09
N MET A 124 15.49 -15.56 3.19
CA MET A 124 16.25 -15.82 4.41
C MET A 124 17.37 -16.84 4.18
N LYS A 125 17.11 -17.93 3.45
CA LYS A 125 18.14 -18.90 3.03
C LYS A 125 19.20 -18.26 2.14
N ALA A 126 18.80 -17.37 1.23
CA ALA A 126 19.74 -16.69 0.35
C ALA A 126 20.63 -15.71 1.11
N LEU A 127 20.08 -14.95 2.05
CA LEU A 127 20.86 -14.05 2.92
C LEU A 127 21.90 -14.83 3.73
N GLU A 128 21.52 -15.93 4.35
CA GLU A 128 22.42 -16.82 5.06
C GLU A 128 23.52 -17.38 4.13
N LYS A 129 23.14 -17.87 2.95
CA LYS A 129 24.06 -18.40 1.94
C LYS A 129 25.09 -17.36 1.48
N TYR A 130 24.69 -16.10 1.38
CA TYR A 130 25.59 -15.00 0.99
C TYR A 130 26.31 -14.35 2.17
N GLY A 131 26.13 -14.89 3.38
CA GLY A 131 26.87 -14.48 4.58
C GLY A 131 26.31 -13.27 5.29
N PHE A 132 25.09 -12.82 4.96
CA PHE A 132 24.45 -11.74 5.72
C PHE A 132 23.97 -12.22 7.07
N ALA A 133 24.36 -11.53 8.15
CA ALA A 133 23.77 -11.74 9.45
C ALA A 133 22.33 -11.20 9.47
N VAL A 134 21.41 -12.03 9.98
CA VAL A 134 20.00 -11.65 10.17
C VAL A 134 19.62 -11.96 11.61
N GLU A 135 19.27 -10.91 12.36
CA GLU A 135 18.92 -11.01 13.76
C GLU A 135 17.45 -10.70 13.98
N LYS A 136 16.75 -11.58 14.69
CA LYS A 136 15.37 -11.32 15.11
C LYS A 136 15.40 -10.39 16.34
N GLN A 137 14.83 -9.18 16.20
CA GLN A 137 14.75 -8.21 17.29
C GLN A 137 13.43 -8.35 18.07
N TYR A 138 12.29 -8.40 17.35
CA TYR A 138 10.96 -8.57 17.92
C TYR A 138 10.16 -9.63 17.13
N PRO A 139 8.98 -10.03 17.59
CA PRO A 139 8.07 -10.83 16.77
C PRO A 139 7.82 -10.13 15.43
N GLY A 140 8.14 -10.79 14.32
CA GLY A 140 7.97 -10.23 12.98
C GLY A 140 9.01 -9.20 12.52
N VAL A 141 9.93 -8.74 13.37
CA VAL A 141 10.94 -7.74 13.05
C VAL A 141 12.34 -8.35 13.05
N TYR A 142 13.06 -8.21 11.95
CA TYR A 142 14.40 -8.74 11.73
C TYR A 142 15.33 -7.63 11.24
N HIS A 143 16.50 -7.48 11.85
CA HIS A 143 17.57 -6.62 11.34
C HIS A 143 18.49 -7.44 10.46
N VAL A 144 18.81 -6.92 9.30
CA VAL A 144 19.79 -7.50 8.38
C VAL A 144 21.07 -6.70 8.50
N GLU A 145 22.22 -7.37 8.38
CA GLU A 145 23.52 -6.70 8.37
C GLU A 145 23.53 -5.50 7.41
N SER A 146 24.07 -4.37 7.89
CA SER A 146 24.09 -3.14 7.10
C SER A 146 25.00 -3.26 5.89
N ILE A 147 24.54 -2.72 4.75
CA ILE A 147 25.32 -2.71 3.50
C ILE A 147 25.83 -1.29 3.25
N ALA A 148 27.14 -1.13 3.21
CA ALA A 148 27.80 0.16 3.01
C ALA A 148 27.28 1.28 3.94
N GLY A 149 26.86 0.93 5.15
CA GLY A 149 26.32 1.85 6.16
C GLY A 149 24.79 2.05 6.10
N LEU A 150 24.10 1.53 5.09
CA LEU A 150 22.63 1.51 5.02
C LEU A 150 22.10 0.50 6.02
N LYS A 151 21.29 0.93 6.97
CA LYS A 151 20.56 0.06 7.88
C LYS A 151 19.41 -0.62 7.17
N ILE A 152 19.21 -1.92 7.39
CA ILE A 152 18.19 -2.71 6.71
C ILE A 152 17.38 -3.50 7.74
N GLN A 153 16.04 -3.40 7.66
CA GLN A 153 15.16 -4.26 8.42
C GLN A 153 14.14 -4.96 7.52
N LEU A 154 13.70 -6.14 7.95
CA LEU A 154 12.69 -6.95 7.30
C LEU A 154 11.52 -7.15 8.26
N ILE A 155 10.32 -6.80 7.81
CA ILE A 155 9.07 -6.94 8.57
C ILE A 155 8.23 -8.06 7.97
N VAL A 156 7.83 -8.99 8.82
CA VAL A 156 6.89 -10.07 8.51
C VAL A 156 5.58 -9.79 9.24
N SER A 157 4.62 -9.15 8.57
CA SER A 157 3.43 -8.61 9.24
C SER A 157 2.55 -9.69 9.89
N SER A 158 2.52 -10.91 9.35
CA SER A 158 1.82 -12.05 10.00
C SER A 158 2.43 -12.53 11.31
N ARG A 159 3.59 -12.03 11.69
CA ARG A 159 4.32 -12.40 12.91
C ARG A 159 4.49 -11.24 13.90
N LEU A 160 3.98 -10.05 13.57
CA LEU A 160 3.95 -8.92 14.50
C LEU A 160 3.08 -9.28 15.71
N GLN A 161 3.36 -8.66 16.84
CA GLN A 161 2.60 -8.88 18.05
C GLN A 161 1.15 -8.43 17.85
N GLN A 162 0.22 -9.17 18.45
CA GLN A 162 -1.20 -8.81 18.38
C GLN A 162 -1.43 -7.43 19.01
N GLY A 163 -2.21 -6.58 18.32
CA GLY A 163 -2.47 -5.19 18.72
C GLY A 163 -1.44 -4.19 18.19
N GLU A 164 -0.33 -4.67 17.57
CA GLU A 164 0.63 -3.81 16.90
C GLU A 164 0.39 -3.82 15.38
N TYR A 165 0.48 -2.66 14.73
CA TYR A 165 0.37 -2.52 13.27
C TYR A 165 -0.84 -3.26 12.66
N GLU A 166 -1.99 -3.18 13.34
CA GLU A 166 -3.22 -3.91 12.96
C GLU A 166 -3.62 -3.66 11.50
N GLY A 167 -3.37 -2.44 10.99
CA GLY A 167 -3.60 -2.11 9.58
C GLY A 167 -2.84 -3.01 8.61
N LEU A 168 -1.61 -3.43 8.95
CA LEU A 168 -0.83 -4.36 8.12
C LEU A 168 -1.42 -5.77 8.10
N HIS A 169 -2.08 -6.20 9.19
CA HIS A 169 -2.77 -7.49 9.26
C HIS A 169 -3.99 -7.50 8.35
N LEU A 170 -4.72 -6.37 8.27
CA LEU A 170 -5.91 -6.24 7.43
C LEU A 170 -5.62 -6.30 5.91
N LEU A 171 -4.38 -6.10 5.49
CA LEU A 171 -3.97 -6.20 4.08
C LEU A 171 -3.72 -7.63 3.61
N ALA A 172 -4.26 -8.63 4.28
CA ALA A 172 -4.15 -10.04 3.94
C ALA A 172 -5.51 -10.74 3.94
N LYS A 173 -5.54 -11.96 3.38
CA LYS A 173 -6.72 -12.84 3.45
C LYS A 173 -6.86 -13.44 4.85
N GLY A 174 -8.10 -13.70 5.24
CA GLY A 174 -8.40 -14.41 6.48
C GLY A 174 -8.63 -13.51 7.70
N CYS A 175 -8.77 -12.19 7.48
CA CYS A 175 -9.21 -11.28 8.53
C CYS A 175 -10.62 -11.64 9.00
N THR A 176 -10.86 -11.42 10.28
CA THR A 176 -12.17 -11.62 10.89
C THR A 176 -12.99 -10.33 10.89
N LYS A 177 -14.28 -10.45 11.14
CA LYS A 177 -15.15 -9.30 11.37
C LYS A 177 -14.64 -8.43 12.53
N ASP A 178 -14.22 -9.05 13.63
CA ASP A 178 -13.74 -8.35 14.81
C ASP A 178 -12.45 -7.57 14.52
N ASP A 179 -11.55 -8.08 13.69
CA ASP A 179 -10.34 -7.37 13.26
C ASP A 179 -10.71 -6.06 12.54
N VAL A 180 -11.68 -6.12 11.63
CA VAL A 180 -12.14 -4.93 10.89
C VAL A 180 -12.82 -3.93 11.83
N LEU A 181 -13.70 -4.39 12.72
CA LEU A 181 -14.42 -3.53 13.66
C LEU A 181 -13.46 -2.84 14.64
N ASN A 182 -12.53 -3.59 15.22
CA ASN A 182 -11.52 -3.05 16.14
C ASN A 182 -10.64 -1.98 15.44
N TYR A 183 -10.21 -2.24 14.21
CA TYR A 183 -9.42 -1.26 13.48
C TYR A 183 -10.24 -0.01 13.11
N ALA A 184 -11.48 -0.19 12.64
CA ALA A 184 -12.37 0.91 12.30
C ALA A 184 -12.69 1.81 13.52
N GLN A 185 -12.62 1.27 14.74
CA GLN A 185 -12.80 2.04 15.98
C GLN A 185 -11.78 3.18 16.11
N LYS A 186 -10.58 3.07 15.51
CA LYS A 186 -9.57 4.14 15.46
C LYS A 186 -10.12 5.42 14.80
N ALA A 187 -10.98 5.30 13.79
CA ALA A 187 -11.63 6.46 13.16
C ALA A 187 -12.70 7.10 14.03
N VAL A 188 -13.27 6.36 14.98
CA VAL A 188 -14.26 6.88 15.94
C VAL A 188 -13.58 7.66 17.07
N THR A 189 -12.42 7.16 17.52
CA THR A 189 -11.71 7.70 18.70
C THR A 189 -10.81 8.89 18.38
N THR A 190 -10.54 9.16 17.10
CA THR A 190 -9.71 10.31 16.69
C THR A 190 -10.55 11.45 16.15
N GLU A 191 -10.09 12.68 16.32
CA GLU A 191 -10.64 13.88 15.65
C GLU A 191 -9.86 14.21 14.36
N ASP A 192 -8.69 13.60 14.15
CA ASP A 192 -7.86 13.83 12.98
C ASP A 192 -8.51 13.27 11.71
N GLY A 193 -8.82 14.15 10.77
CA GLY A 193 -9.45 13.80 9.48
C GLY A 193 -8.57 12.95 8.59
N ASN A 194 -7.24 13.08 8.68
CA ASN A 194 -6.30 12.27 7.89
C ASN A 194 -6.29 10.84 8.42
N VAL A 195 -6.24 10.65 9.74
CA VAL A 195 -6.34 9.33 10.36
C VAL A 195 -7.64 8.66 9.97
N LYS A 196 -8.78 9.36 10.05
CA LYS A 196 -10.09 8.82 9.60
C LYS A 196 -10.04 8.33 8.16
N THR A 197 -9.54 9.17 7.24
CA THR A 197 -9.45 8.83 5.82
C THR A 197 -8.53 7.62 5.56
N ASN A 198 -7.42 7.53 6.27
CA ASN A 198 -6.49 6.41 6.14
C ASN A 198 -7.09 5.11 6.70
N VAL A 199 -7.79 5.17 7.84
CA VAL A 199 -8.54 4.01 8.38
C VAL A 199 -9.60 3.53 7.39
N GLU A 200 -10.39 4.45 6.81
CA GLU A 200 -11.36 4.12 5.76
C GLU A 200 -10.71 3.42 4.56
N THR A 201 -9.53 3.90 4.16
CA THR A 201 -8.77 3.31 3.03
C THR A 201 -8.34 1.89 3.33
N VAL A 202 -7.77 1.63 4.52
CA VAL A 202 -7.35 0.28 4.93
C VAL A 202 -8.54 -0.66 5.02
N VAL A 203 -9.64 -0.22 5.65
CA VAL A 203 -10.89 -1.01 5.75
C VAL A 203 -11.43 -1.33 4.34
N GLY A 204 -11.45 -0.35 3.43
CA GLY A 204 -11.89 -0.56 2.05
C GLY A 204 -11.09 -1.64 1.35
N ILE A 205 -9.75 -1.57 1.43
CA ILE A 205 -8.86 -2.56 0.81
C ILE A 205 -9.01 -3.93 1.47
N CYS A 206 -9.18 -3.98 2.81
CA CYS A 206 -9.48 -5.22 3.52
C CYS A 206 -10.76 -5.90 2.98
N LEU A 207 -11.82 -5.13 2.75
CA LEU A 207 -13.08 -5.64 2.19
C LEU A 207 -12.94 -6.10 0.74
N ASP A 208 -12.10 -5.46 -0.05
CA ASP A 208 -11.79 -5.89 -1.42
C ASP A 208 -11.03 -7.23 -1.45
N ILE A 209 -10.13 -7.45 -0.48
CA ILE A 209 -9.38 -8.68 -0.32
C ILE A 209 -10.29 -9.82 0.21
N ASN A 210 -11.17 -9.49 1.16
CA ASN A 210 -12.01 -10.44 1.92
C ASN A 210 -13.50 -10.19 1.63
N LYS A 211 -13.93 -10.43 0.40
CA LYS A 211 -15.28 -10.08 -0.12
C LYS A 211 -16.44 -10.60 0.74
N ASP A 212 -16.28 -11.78 1.35
CA ASP A 212 -17.31 -12.37 2.19
C ASP A 212 -17.55 -11.59 3.49
N LEU A 213 -16.52 -10.88 4.01
CA LEU A 213 -16.65 -10.04 5.20
C LEU A 213 -17.63 -8.88 4.99
N GLY A 214 -17.65 -8.30 3.79
CA GLY A 214 -18.57 -7.22 3.47
C GLY A 214 -20.04 -7.60 3.65
N THR A 215 -20.39 -8.84 3.32
CA THR A 215 -21.75 -9.38 3.54
C THR A 215 -22.03 -9.60 5.02
N GLN A 216 -21.10 -10.22 5.76
CA GLN A 216 -21.24 -10.46 7.20
C GLN A 216 -21.37 -9.17 8.00
N LEU A 217 -20.63 -8.12 7.61
CA LEU A 217 -20.68 -6.81 8.28
C LEU A 217 -21.98 -6.06 8.00
N LYS A 218 -22.61 -6.22 6.83
CA LYS A 218 -23.90 -5.60 6.53
C LYS A 218 -25.05 -6.08 7.42
N GLU A 219 -24.97 -7.32 7.87
CA GLU A 219 -26.00 -7.97 8.68
C GLU A 219 -25.84 -7.69 10.18
N ASP A 220 -24.82 -6.93 10.57
CA ASP A 220 -24.52 -6.66 11.98
C ASP A 220 -25.22 -5.39 12.48
N GLU A 221 -26.32 -5.60 13.19
CA GLU A 221 -27.11 -4.53 13.82
C GLU A 221 -26.42 -3.89 15.05
N THR A 222 -25.32 -4.45 15.53
CA THR A 222 -24.62 -3.99 16.74
C THR A 222 -23.54 -2.94 16.47
N MET A 223 -23.30 -2.60 15.20
CA MET A 223 -22.26 -1.67 14.81
C MET A 223 -22.61 -0.23 15.21
N ASN A 224 -21.60 0.47 15.69
CA ASN A 224 -21.66 1.93 15.87
C ASN A 224 -21.95 2.64 14.54
N ASP A 225 -22.71 3.74 14.57
CA ASP A 225 -23.11 4.50 13.37
C ASP A 225 -21.93 4.92 12.47
N VAL A 226 -20.79 5.31 13.08
CA VAL A 226 -19.59 5.70 12.32
C VAL A 226 -18.96 4.51 11.62
N ILE A 227 -18.85 3.36 12.29
CA ILE A 227 -18.32 2.13 11.69
C ILE A 227 -19.24 1.66 10.58
N SER A 228 -20.54 1.65 10.81
CA SER A 228 -21.57 1.35 9.80
C SER A 228 -21.46 2.25 8.59
N TYR A 229 -21.23 3.57 8.81
CA TYR A 229 -21.00 4.53 7.74
C TYR A 229 -19.74 4.20 6.93
N ILE A 230 -18.60 3.92 7.57
CA ILE A 230 -17.34 3.59 6.91
C ILE A 230 -17.51 2.34 6.05
N ILE A 231 -18.10 1.28 6.60
CA ILE A 231 -18.30 0.01 5.89
C ILE A 231 -19.25 0.20 4.71
N LYS A 232 -20.41 0.84 4.94
CA LYS A 232 -21.39 1.13 3.89
C LYS A 232 -20.78 1.95 2.76
N ARG A 233 -20.05 3.02 3.08
CA ARG A 233 -19.39 3.87 2.10
C ARG A 233 -18.39 3.09 1.24
N ASN A 234 -17.57 2.22 1.83
CA ASN A 234 -16.61 1.41 1.08
C ASN A 234 -17.33 0.37 0.19
N LEU A 235 -18.38 -0.26 0.67
CA LEU A 235 -19.18 -1.21 -0.11
C LEU A 235 -19.93 -0.53 -1.27
N ASP A 236 -20.47 0.66 -1.05
CA ASP A 236 -21.14 1.45 -2.09
C ASP A 236 -20.12 1.91 -3.15
N LYS A 237 -18.90 2.32 -2.72
CA LYS A 237 -17.80 2.67 -3.62
C LYS A 237 -17.37 1.49 -4.48
N ALA A 238 -17.14 0.32 -3.89
CA ALA A 238 -16.78 -0.90 -4.61
C ALA A 238 -17.88 -1.30 -5.63
N ARG A 239 -19.16 -1.14 -5.25
CA ARG A 239 -20.29 -1.38 -6.14
C ARG A 239 -20.30 -0.41 -7.32
N GLN A 240 -20.05 0.87 -7.09
CA GLN A 240 -19.98 1.90 -8.13
C GLN A 240 -18.82 1.65 -9.10
N GLU A 241 -17.63 1.29 -8.57
CA GLU A 241 -16.48 0.93 -9.37
C GLU A 241 -16.77 -0.30 -10.24
N GLY A 242 -17.38 -1.35 -9.68
CA GLY A 242 -17.78 -2.55 -10.41
C GLY A 242 -18.81 -2.26 -11.54
N ILE A 243 -19.74 -1.34 -11.32
CA ILE A 243 -20.68 -0.88 -12.35
C ILE A 243 -19.89 -0.14 -13.46
N SER A 244 -19.05 0.80 -13.08
CA SER A 244 -18.22 1.58 -14.02
C SER A 244 -17.29 0.69 -14.86
N GLU A 245 -16.66 -0.33 -14.27
CA GLU A 245 -15.84 -1.30 -15.01
C GLU A 245 -16.66 -2.12 -16.01
N THR A 246 -17.86 -2.53 -15.61
CA THR A 246 -18.75 -3.26 -16.49
C THR A 246 -19.20 -2.40 -17.69
N GLU A 247 -19.53 -1.14 -17.43
CA GLU A 247 -19.89 -0.17 -18.47
C GLU A 247 -18.72 0.11 -19.42
N LYS A 248 -17.51 0.28 -18.89
CA LYS A 248 -16.28 0.44 -19.69
C LYS A 248 -15.98 -0.78 -20.55
N ARG A 249 -16.09 -2.00 -19.98
CA ARG A 249 -15.88 -3.24 -20.73
C ARG A 249 -16.89 -3.35 -21.87
N PHE A 250 -18.16 -3.07 -21.60
CA PHE A 250 -19.22 -3.09 -22.60
C PHE A 250 -18.97 -2.05 -23.71
N ALA A 251 -18.61 -0.81 -23.36
CA ALA A 251 -18.25 0.22 -24.34
C ALA A 251 -17.02 -0.19 -25.16
N THR A 252 -16.03 -0.83 -24.54
CA THR A 252 -14.83 -1.35 -25.22
C THR A 252 -15.19 -2.40 -26.28
N ASP A 253 -16.08 -3.32 -25.95
CA ASP A 253 -16.55 -4.35 -26.89
C ASP A 253 -17.35 -3.74 -28.05
N MET A 254 -18.20 -2.74 -27.78
CA MET A 254 -18.90 -2.00 -28.80
C MET A 254 -17.95 -1.23 -29.73
N LEU A 255 -16.94 -0.55 -29.18
CA LEU A 255 -15.91 0.15 -29.98
C LEU A 255 -15.13 -0.82 -30.88
N ARG A 256 -14.75 -1.98 -30.39
CA ARG A 256 -14.06 -3.02 -31.16
C ARG A 256 -14.92 -3.56 -32.31
N ASN A 257 -16.25 -3.60 -32.12
CA ASN A 257 -17.21 -4.02 -33.13
C ASN A 257 -17.60 -2.92 -34.09
N GLY A 258 -17.01 -1.71 -33.99
CA GLY A 258 -17.29 -0.58 -34.88
C GLY A 258 -18.68 0.03 -34.71
N GLU A 259 -19.29 -0.09 -33.55
CA GLU A 259 -20.59 0.49 -33.28
C GLU A 259 -20.50 2.03 -33.21
N PRO A 260 -21.54 2.76 -33.73
CA PRO A 260 -21.54 4.21 -33.76
C PRO A 260 -21.63 4.82 -32.36
N LEU A 261 -21.01 6.00 -32.19
CA LEU A 261 -20.85 6.69 -30.90
C LEU A 261 -22.18 6.91 -30.17
N ASP A 262 -23.23 7.32 -30.90
CA ASP A 262 -24.55 7.56 -30.31
C ASP A 262 -25.15 6.29 -29.70
N LYS A 263 -24.90 5.15 -30.32
CA LYS A 263 -25.29 3.84 -29.80
C LYS A 263 -24.50 3.47 -28.55
N ILE A 264 -23.17 3.69 -28.55
CA ILE A 264 -22.32 3.42 -27.41
C ILE A 264 -22.74 4.30 -26.22
N LEU A 265 -22.94 5.59 -26.42
CA LEU A 265 -23.43 6.54 -25.41
C LEU A 265 -24.76 6.09 -24.78
N ARG A 266 -25.69 5.62 -25.60
CA ARG A 266 -27.01 5.18 -25.15
C ARG A 266 -26.96 3.94 -24.25
N TYR A 267 -26.07 3.01 -24.55
CA TYR A 267 -26.07 1.70 -23.89
C TYR A 267 -25.02 1.55 -22.83
N SER A 268 -23.86 2.24 -22.91
CA SER A 268 -22.79 2.14 -21.90
C SER A 268 -22.98 3.05 -20.70
N ARG A 269 -23.83 4.08 -20.79
CA ARG A 269 -24.03 5.13 -19.77
C ARG A 269 -22.77 5.92 -19.42
N LEU A 270 -21.69 5.75 -20.18
CA LEU A 270 -20.45 6.50 -20.00
C LEU A 270 -20.53 7.87 -20.67
N ALA A 271 -19.80 8.84 -20.14
CA ALA A 271 -19.63 10.15 -20.77
C ALA A 271 -18.85 10.02 -22.11
N GLU A 272 -19.14 10.89 -23.06
CA GLU A 272 -18.49 10.89 -24.38
C GLU A 272 -16.97 10.95 -24.31
N ASP A 273 -16.43 11.80 -23.43
CA ASP A 273 -14.98 11.94 -23.24
C ASP A 273 -14.32 10.63 -22.78
N THR A 274 -15.02 9.85 -21.93
CA THR A 274 -14.57 8.54 -21.49
C THR A 274 -14.52 7.55 -22.66
N ILE A 275 -15.57 7.53 -23.50
CA ILE A 275 -15.62 6.65 -24.68
C ILE A 275 -14.54 7.02 -25.68
N ARG A 276 -14.32 8.32 -25.95
CA ARG A 276 -13.26 8.79 -26.84
C ARG A 276 -11.85 8.44 -26.31
N SER A 277 -11.64 8.53 -24.99
CA SER A 277 -10.40 8.12 -24.34
C SER A 277 -10.16 6.61 -24.48
N LEU A 278 -11.20 5.80 -24.29
CA LEU A 278 -11.15 4.34 -24.51
C LEU A 278 -10.82 4.02 -25.98
N ALA A 279 -11.49 4.66 -26.94
CA ALA A 279 -11.23 4.46 -28.37
C ALA A 279 -9.78 4.80 -28.72
N LYS A 280 -9.25 5.92 -28.21
CA LYS A 280 -7.85 6.33 -28.39
C LYS A 280 -6.89 5.29 -27.83
N SER A 281 -7.15 4.75 -26.65
CA SER A 281 -6.31 3.71 -26.02
C SER A 281 -6.34 2.37 -26.79
N LEU A 282 -7.45 2.09 -27.46
CA LEU A 282 -7.65 0.89 -28.29
C LEU A 282 -7.12 1.05 -29.72
N GLY A 283 -6.78 2.28 -30.14
CA GLY A 283 -6.38 2.58 -31.52
C GLY A 283 -7.52 2.42 -32.53
N VAL A 284 -8.79 2.57 -32.11
CA VAL A 284 -9.97 2.47 -32.96
C VAL A 284 -10.58 3.86 -33.21
N ALA A 285 -11.12 4.06 -34.41
CA ALA A 285 -11.86 5.29 -34.72
C ALA A 285 -13.26 5.24 -34.09
N VAL A 286 -13.71 6.38 -33.58
CA VAL A 286 -15.11 6.57 -33.15
C VAL A 286 -15.91 7.02 -34.38
N VAL A 287 -16.83 6.22 -34.80
CA VAL A 287 -17.71 6.49 -35.97
C VAL A 287 -18.99 7.21 -35.54
#